data_bf8a54bccd0e5c4c0d54c371c023418a
#
_entry.id   bf8a54bccd0e5c4c0d54c371c023418a
#
_cell.length_a   1.000
_cell.length_b   1.000
_cell.length_c   1.000
_cell.angle_alpha   90.00
_cell.angle_beta   90.00
_cell.angle_gamma   90.00
#
_symmetry.space_group_name_H-M   'P 1'
#
loop_
_entity.id
_entity.type
_entity.pdbx_description
1 polymer ?
#
loop_
_entity_poly.entity_id
_entity_poly.type
_entity_poly.pdbx_seq_one_letter_code
_entity_poly.pdbx_strand_id
1 'polypeptide(L)'
;MLVNATNMLLKARDGHYAVGQFNINNLEWTKSILLTAQEMNSPVILGVSEGAGKYMTGFKTVAAMVKAMDESLGITVPVALHLDHGTYEGAKACVAAGFTSIMFDGSHYSIDENVAKTTELVALAHDHGLSIEAEVGSIGGEEDGVIGMGEVADPAECAKIAALGIDFLAAGIGNIHGKYPANWKGLDFVALDKIHNATDNIPLVLRGGTGIPDEMIKKAISLGVSKINVNTECQLSFADATRKYIEAGKDLEGKGFDPRKLLAPGAEAIKATVREKIELFGSANKA
;
A
#
# COMPACT_ATOMS: atom_id res chain seq x y z
N MET A 1 5.73 -12.51 10.01
CA MET A 1 7.17 -12.19 10.24
C MET A 1 7.52 -10.87 9.57
N LEU A 2 7.89 -9.86 10.36
CA LEU A 2 8.21 -8.52 9.84
C LEU A 2 9.54 -8.51 9.07
N VAL A 3 9.50 -8.05 7.83
CA VAL A 3 10.64 -7.93 6.90
C VAL A 3 10.55 -6.62 6.12
N ASN A 4 11.63 -6.17 5.47
CA ASN A 4 11.53 -5.12 4.46
C ASN A 4 10.86 -5.67 3.18
N ALA A 5 10.41 -4.78 2.30
CA ALA A 5 9.64 -5.19 1.13
C ALA A 5 10.50 -5.61 -0.08
N THR A 6 11.82 -5.40 -0.06
CA THR A 6 12.69 -5.59 -1.22
C THR A 6 12.56 -6.99 -1.83
N ASN A 7 12.81 -8.03 -1.03
CA ASN A 7 12.81 -9.41 -1.56
C ASN A 7 11.43 -9.88 -2.02
N MET A 8 10.34 -9.50 -1.31
CA MET A 8 9.00 -9.91 -1.73
C MET A 8 8.58 -9.25 -3.04
N LEU A 9 9.01 -8.00 -3.29
CA LEU A 9 8.69 -7.30 -4.53
C LEU A 9 9.57 -7.72 -5.70
N LEU A 10 10.83 -8.06 -5.48
CA LEU A 10 11.67 -8.69 -6.51
C LEU A 10 11.10 -10.04 -6.96
N LYS A 11 10.68 -10.88 -6.01
CA LYS A 11 10.00 -12.16 -6.32
C LYS A 11 8.67 -11.94 -7.06
N ALA A 12 7.92 -10.89 -6.68
CA ALA A 12 6.66 -10.56 -7.34
C ALA A 12 6.88 -10.13 -8.79
N ARG A 13 7.86 -9.25 -9.03
CA ARG A 13 8.29 -8.85 -10.38
C ARG A 13 8.68 -10.06 -11.24
N ASP A 14 9.58 -10.88 -10.74
CA ASP A 14 10.11 -12.04 -11.48
C ASP A 14 9.05 -13.13 -11.70
N GLY A 15 8.10 -13.25 -10.77
CA GLY A 15 6.99 -14.20 -10.82
C GLY A 15 5.73 -13.69 -11.52
N HIS A 16 5.73 -12.44 -12.03
CA HIS A 16 4.58 -11.79 -12.68
C HIS A 16 3.31 -11.83 -11.83
N TYR A 17 3.43 -11.44 -10.56
CA TYR A 17 2.32 -11.20 -9.64
C TYR A 17 2.55 -9.88 -8.88
N ALA A 18 1.58 -9.41 -8.13
CA ALA A 18 1.77 -8.24 -7.29
C ALA A 18 1.44 -8.54 -5.82
N VAL A 19 2.20 -7.94 -4.90
CA VAL A 19 1.91 -7.95 -3.47
C VAL A 19 0.91 -6.83 -3.17
N GLY A 20 -0.16 -7.16 -2.47
CA GLY A 20 -1.12 -6.16 -2.00
C GLY A 20 -0.57 -5.34 -0.84
N GLN A 21 -0.63 -4.00 -0.96
CA GLN A 21 -0.55 -3.12 0.18
C GLN A 21 -1.97 -2.76 0.61
N PHE A 22 -2.30 -3.06 1.87
CA PHE A 22 -3.57 -2.67 2.48
C PHE A 22 -3.31 -1.68 3.60
N ASN A 23 -3.98 -0.53 3.54
CA ASN A 23 -3.80 0.51 4.56
C ASN A 23 -4.48 0.08 5.87
N ILE A 24 -3.80 0.36 6.99
CA ILE A 24 -4.30 0.06 8.33
C ILE A 24 -4.61 1.35 9.09
N ASN A 25 -5.71 1.35 9.85
CA ASN A 25 -6.16 2.49 10.63
C ASN A 25 -6.37 2.16 12.12
N ASN A 26 -6.41 0.87 12.46
CA ASN A 26 -6.66 0.39 13.83
C ASN A 26 -6.34 -1.10 13.95
N LEU A 27 -6.65 -1.68 15.12
CA LEU A 27 -6.43 -3.08 15.46
C LEU A 27 -7.25 -4.03 14.56
N GLU A 28 -8.51 -3.72 14.28
CA GLU A 28 -9.43 -4.57 13.52
C GLU A 28 -8.94 -4.74 12.07
N TRP A 29 -8.49 -3.63 11.44
CA TRP A 29 -7.88 -3.66 10.11
C TRP A 29 -6.63 -4.51 10.08
N THR A 30 -5.69 -4.23 10.96
CA THR A 30 -4.41 -4.93 11.05
C THR A 30 -4.60 -6.42 11.23
N LYS A 31 -5.46 -6.81 12.18
CA LYS A 31 -5.77 -8.22 12.45
C LYS A 31 -6.39 -8.92 11.24
N SER A 32 -7.37 -8.28 10.60
CA SER A 32 -8.07 -8.86 9.45
C SER A 32 -7.13 -9.12 8.28
N ILE A 33 -6.25 -8.17 7.97
CA ILE A 33 -5.27 -8.28 6.88
C ILE A 33 -4.24 -9.37 7.19
N LEU A 34 -3.66 -9.38 8.39
CA LEU A 34 -2.65 -10.37 8.79
C LEU A 34 -3.20 -11.80 8.75
N LEU A 35 -4.39 -12.02 9.31
CA LEU A 35 -5.02 -13.35 9.30
C LEU A 35 -5.33 -13.83 7.89
N THR A 36 -5.82 -12.95 7.01
CA THR A 36 -6.12 -13.30 5.63
C THR A 36 -4.84 -13.60 4.83
N ALA A 37 -3.79 -12.80 5.01
CA ALA A 37 -2.50 -13.06 4.37
C ALA A 37 -1.91 -14.42 4.83
N GLN A 38 -1.99 -14.73 6.13
CA GLN A 38 -1.56 -16.01 6.67
C GLN A 38 -2.38 -17.17 6.12
N GLU A 39 -3.71 -17.06 6.08
CA GLU A 39 -4.62 -18.08 5.52
C GLU A 39 -4.30 -18.37 4.05
N MET A 40 -4.03 -17.32 3.27
CA MET A 40 -3.76 -17.43 1.83
C MET A 40 -2.30 -17.75 1.50
N ASN A 41 -1.44 -17.91 2.51
CA ASN A 41 0.00 -18.05 2.36
C ASN A 41 0.58 -16.99 1.38
N SER A 42 0.23 -15.73 1.59
CA SER A 42 0.58 -14.60 0.74
C SER A 42 1.47 -13.60 1.49
N PRO A 43 2.52 -13.08 0.86
CA PRO A 43 3.20 -11.90 1.39
C PRO A 43 2.22 -10.71 1.40
N VAL A 44 2.41 -9.77 2.32
CA VAL A 44 1.54 -8.60 2.45
C VAL A 44 2.31 -7.37 2.93
N ILE A 45 1.85 -6.18 2.52
CA ILE A 45 2.35 -4.89 2.98
C ILE A 45 1.24 -4.18 3.75
N LEU A 46 1.52 -3.78 4.99
CA LEU A 46 0.65 -2.95 5.81
C LEU A 46 1.04 -1.48 5.59
N GLY A 47 0.20 -0.72 4.88
CA GLY A 47 0.41 0.69 4.60
C GLY A 47 -0.10 1.58 5.74
N VAL A 48 0.67 2.57 6.12
CA VAL A 48 0.31 3.55 7.15
C VAL A 48 0.60 4.94 6.63
N SER A 49 -0.44 5.75 6.39
CA SER A 49 -0.26 7.16 6.09
C SER A 49 0.10 7.98 7.34
N GLU A 50 0.61 9.19 7.16
CA GLU A 50 0.89 10.08 8.30
C GLU A 50 -0.39 10.40 9.10
N GLY A 51 -1.53 10.59 8.42
CA GLY A 51 -2.82 10.78 9.05
C GLY A 51 -3.27 9.57 9.87
N ALA A 52 -3.14 8.36 9.32
CA ALA A 52 -3.41 7.12 10.06
C ALA A 52 -2.46 6.94 11.25
N GLY A 53 -1.18 7.24 11.07
CA GLY A 53 -0.19 7.23 12.16
C GLY A 53 -0.58 8.20 13.29
N LYS A 54 -0.99 9.42 12.94
CA LYS A 54 -1.48 10.42 13.90
C LYS A 54 -2.76 9.95 14.61
N TYR A 55 -3.71 9.39 13.85
CA TYR A 55 -4.95 8.83 14.42
C TYR A 55 -4.66 7.71 15.43
N MET A 56 -3.71 6.84 15.15
CA MET A 56 -3.27 5.77 16.04
C MET A 56 -2.27 6.23 17.12
N THR A 57 -2.17 7.54 17.39
CA THR A 57 -1.33 8.18 18.42
C THR A 57 0.17 8.24 18.14
N GLY A 58 0.61 7.85 16.96
CA GLY A 58 2.00 7.97 16.51
C GLY A 58 2.59 6.68 15.94
N PHE A 59 3.63 6.81 15.14
CA PHE A 59 4.28 5.70 14.45
C PHE A 59 4.86 4.63 15.40
N LYS A 60 5.34 5.02 16.59
CA LYS A 60 5.81 4.06 17.61
C LYS A 60 4.68 3.15 18.10
N THR A 61 3.48 3.70 18.29
CA THR A 61 2.30 2.92 18.68
C THR A 61 1.93 1.93 17.58
N VAL A 62 1.94 2.38 16.33
CA VAL A 62 1.68 1.52 15.16
C VAL A 62 2.69 0.38 15.08
N ALA A 63 3.98 0.69 15.13
CA ALA A 63 5.04 -0.32 15.06
C ALA A 63 4.94 -1.34 16.20
N ALA A 64 4.68 -0.88 17.43
CA ALA A 64 4.51 -1.75 18.58
C ALA A 64 3.28 -2.66 18.44
N MET A 65 2.14 -2.11 17.99
CA MET A 65 0.90 -2.86 17.73
C MET A 65 1.13 -3.95 16.68
N VAL A 66 1.68 -3.59 15.53
CA VAL A 66 1.90 -4.54 14.42
C VAL A 66 2.87 -5.64 14.85
N LYS A 67 3.98 -5.31 15.51
CA LYS A 67 4.95 -6.28 16.02
C LYS A 67 4.31 -7.25 17.02
N ALA A 68 3.56 -6.73 17.99
CA ALA A 68 2.88 -7.57 18.97
C ALA A 68 1.83 -8.48 18.33
N MET A 69 1.13 -8.02 17.31
CA MET A 69 0.14 -8.83 16.59
C MET A 69 0.80 -9.90 15.72
N ASP A 70 1.88 -9.58 15.02
CA ASP A 70 2.67 -10.55 14.24
C ASP A 70 3.11 -11.74 15.13
N GLU A 71 3.65 -11.44 16.31
CA GLU A 71 4.07 -12.44 17.29
C GLU A 71 2.89 -13.23 17.87
N SER A 72 1.85 -12.53 18.36
CA SER A 72 0.71 -13.16 19.05
C SER A 72 -0.17 -14.00 18.15
N LEU A 73 -0.28 -13.63 16.86
CA LEU A 73 -1.04 -14.39 15.86
C LEU A 73 -0.21 -15.50 15.22
N GLY A 74 1.09 -15.57 15.50
CA GLY A 74 1.98 -16.56 14.91
C GLY A 74 2.12 -16.42 13.40
N ILE A 75 2.24 -15.19 12.91
CA ILE A 75 2.33 -14.92 11.47
C ILE A 75 3.68 -15.42 10.94
N THR A 76 3.64 -16.25 9.91
CA THR A 76 4.82 -16.84 9.26
C THR A 76 5.08 -16.30 7.86
N VAL A 77 4.06 -15.74 7.21
CA VAL A 77 4.21 -15.09 5.90
C VAL A 77 5.00 -13.79 6.01
N PRO A 78 5.72 -13.38 4.95
CA PRO A 78 6.42 -12.10 4.95
C PRO A 78 5.44 -10.92 5.07
N VAL A 79 5.68 -10.02 6.03
CA VAL A 79 4.90 -8.81 6.26
C VAL A 79 5.84 -7.61 6.28
N ALA A 80 5.58 -6.58 5.49
CA ALA A 80 6.26 -5.30 5.58
C ALA A 80 5.35 -4.25 6.23
N LEU A 81 5.87 -3.53 7.22
CA LEU A 81 5.23 -2.34 7.78
C LEU A 81 5.79 -1.12 7.05
N HIS A 82 4.95 -0.45 6.28
CA HIS A 82 5.32 0.54 5.28
C HIS A 82 4.67 1.90 5.53
N LEU A 83 5.46 2.97 5.52
CA LEU A 83 4.94 4.33 5.45
C LEU A 83 4.40 4.58 4.04
N ASP A 84 3.15 5.02 3.95
CA ASP A 84 2.47 5.40 2.71
C ASP A 84 2.27 6.92 2.68
N HIS A 85 2.43 7.57 1.52
CA HIS A 85 2.40 9.04 1.39
C HIS A 85 3.34 9.78 2.36
N GLY A 86 4.59 9.36 2.43
CA GLY A 86 5.53 9.92 3.39
C GLY A 86 6.11 11.26 2.95
N THR A 87 6.06 12.25 3.85
CA THR A 87 6.91 13.44 3.76
C THR A 87 8.35 13.09 4.09
N TYR A 88 9.30 13.98 3.78
CA TYR A 88 10.70 13.81 4.14
C TYR A 88 10.91 13.57 5.65
N GLU A 89 10.23 14.35 6.50
CA GLU A 89 10.31 14.20 7.95
C GLU A 89 9.53 12.97 8.46
N GLY A 90 8.38 12.65 7.84
CA GLY A 90 7.61 11.44 8.15
C GLY A 90 8.40 10.17 7.87
N ALA A 91 9.14 10.11 6.77
CA ALA A 91 10.02 8.99 6.44
C ALA A 91 11.09 8.77 7.51
N LYS A 92 11.78 9.84 7.96
CA LYS A 92 12.78 9.79 9.05
C LYS A 92 12.16 9.33 10.37
N ALA A 93 10.96 9.83 10.69
CA ALA A 93 10.24 9.44 11.90
C ALA A 93 9.85 7.96 11.89
N CYS A 94 9.47 7.40 10.75
CA CYS A 94 9.14 5.99 10.61
C CYS A 94 10.36 5.07 10.76
N VAL A 95 11.52 5.46 10.22
CA VAL A 95 12.79 4.74 10.46
C VAL A 95 13.06 4.67 11.97
N ALA A 96 12.97 5.79 12.69
CA ALA A 96 13.18 5.85 14.14
C ALA A 96 12.12 5.09 14.94
N ALA A 97 10.92 4.90 14.41
CA ALA A 97 9.82 4.19 15.07
C ALA A 97 9.87 2.67 14.93
N GLY A 98 10.70 2.13 14.02
CA GLY A 98 10.84 0.69 13.80
C GLY A 98 9.95 0.14 12.69
N PHE A 99 9.62 0.95 11.69
CA PHE A 99 9.04 0.48 10.42
C PHE A 99 10.07 -0.37 9.67
N THR A 100 9.61 -1.18 8.73
CA THR A 100 10.48 -2.03 7.90
C THR A 100 10.60 -1.53 6.47
N SER A 101 9.77 -0.56 6.10
CA SER A 101 9.71 0.03 4.77
C SER A 101 9.18 1.46 4.84
N ILE A 102 9.66 2.33 3.98
CA ILE A 102 9.19 3.71 3.90
C ILE A 102 8.92 4.11 2.46
N MET A 103 8.02 5.07 2.27
CA MET A 103 7.84 5.80 1.04
C MET A 103 8.18 7.27 1.25
N PHE A 104 8.84 7.86 0.26
CA PHE A 104 8.98 9.30 0.13
C PHE A 104 8.22 9.78 -1.11
N ASP A 105 7.17 10.57 -0.88
CA ASP A 105 6.45 11.26 -1.94
C ASP A 105 7.14 12.58 -2.27
N GLY A 106 8.06 12.50 -3.23
CA GLY A 106 8.80 13.66 -3.75
C GLY A 106 8.13 14.31 -4.96
N SER A 107 6.96 13.86 -5.39
CA SER A 107 6.29 14.33 -6.61
C SER A 107 5.91 15.82 -6.61
N HIS A 108 5.81 16.42 -5.42
CA HIS A 108 5.51 17.85 -5.25
C HIS A 108 6.72 18.77 -5.40
N TYR A 109 7.94 18.22 -5.43
CA TYR A 109 9.18 18.97 -5.57
C TYR A 109 9.64 19.00 -7.03
N SER A 110 10.59 19.92 -7.33
CA SER A 110 11.33 19.80 -8.57
C SER A 110 12.10 18.48 -8.61
N ILE A 111 12.39 17.98 -9.81
CA ILE A 111 13.13 16.71 -9.94
C ILE A 111 14.49 16.75 -9.22
N ASP A 112 15.19 17.88 -9.25
CA ASP A 112 16.49 18.02 -8.58
C ASP A 112 16.37 17.96 -7.06
N GLU A 113 15.31 18.56 -6.50
CA GLU A 113 15.02 18.49 -5.06
C GLU A 113 14.54 17.09 -4.65
N ASN A 114 13.71 16.45 -5.47
CA ASN A 114 13.29 15.05 -5.27
C ASN A 114 14.52 14.13 -5.24
N VAL A 115 15.43 14.26 -6.22
CA VAL A 115 16.70 13.52 -6.28
C VAL A 115 17.53 13.72 -5.01
N ALA A 116 17.71 14.96 -4.56
CA ALA A 116 18.52 15.25 -3.38
C ALA A 116 17.93 14.61 -2.12
N LYS A 117 16.63 14.80 -1.87
CA LYS A 117 15.94 14.24 -0.70
C LYS A 117 15.87 12.70 -0.74
N THR A 118 15.58 12.13 -1.91
CA THR A 118 15.55 10.68 -2.10
C THR A 118 16.92 10.07 -1.83
N THR A 119 18.01 10.68 -2.29
CA THR A 119 19.38 10.19 -2.04
C THR A 119 19.68 10.08 -0.54
N GLU A 120 19.31 11.09 0.24
CA GLU A 120 19.50 11.06 1.69
C GLU A 120 18.67 9.98 2.36
N LEU A 121 17.40 9.82 1.94
CA LEU A 121 16.48 8.83 2.51
C LEU A 121 16.85 7.39 2.11
N VAL A 122 17.39 7.16 0.92
CA VAL A 122 17.93 5.86 0.50
C VAL A 122 19.05 5.43 1.44
N ALA A 123 20.02 6.31 1.68
CA ALA A 123 21.11 6.02 2.61
C ALA A 123 20.57 5.71 4.02
N LEU A 124 19.67 6.56 4.54
CA LEU A 124 19.07 6.38 5.86
C LEU A 124 18.29 5.05 5.97
N ALA A 125 17.46 4.72 4.98
CA ALA A 125 16.67 3.49 4.97
C ALA A 125 17.56 2.25 4.95
N HIS A 126 18.52 2.20 4.04
CA HIS A 126 19.40 1.06 3.87
C HIS A 126 20.35 0.86 5.06
N ASP A 127 20.86 1.93 5.68
CA ASP A 127 21.67 1.87 6.90
C ASP A 127 20.91 1.23 8.08
N HIS A 128 19.58 1.30 8.06
CA HIS A 128 18.69 0.69 9.06
C HIS A 128 18.00 -0.61 8.59
N GLY A 129 18.35 -1.10 7.39
CA GLY A 129 17.79 -2.35 6.83
C GLY A 129 16.35 -2.25 6.33
N LEU A 130 15.86 -1.03 6.08
CA LEU A 130 14.53 -0.78 5.50
C LEU A 130 14.60 -0.77 3.98
N SER A 131 13.47 -1.07 3.34
CA SER A 131 13.24 -0.76 1.93
C SER A 131 12.65 0.64 1.76
N ILE A 132 12.88 1.24 0.59
CA ILE A 132 12.38 2.57 0.26
C ILE A 132 11.68 2.61 -1.10
N GLU A 133 10.50 3.24 -1.12
CA GLU A 133 9.71 3.63 -2.29
C GLU A 133 9.91 5.13 -2.56
N ALA A 134 9.99 5.51 -3.81
CA ALA A 134 9.90 6.90 -4.23
C ALA A 134 8.78 7.08 -5.27
N GLU A 135 8.36 8.33 -5.52
CA GLU A 135 7.30 8.66 -6.48
C GLU A 135 7.77 9.69 -7.50
N VAL A 136 7.35 9.46 -8.76
CA VAL A 136 7.52 10.38 -9.90
C VAL A 136 6.18 10.56 -10.61
N GLY A 137 5.89 11.78 -11.05
CA GLY A 137 4.56 12.17 -11.50
C GLY A 137 3.62 12.31 -10.31
N SER A 138 2.34 12.53 -10.55
CA SER A 138 1.37 12.61 -9.47
C SER A 138 0.18 11.67 -9.69
N ILE A 139 -0.29 11.07 -8.60
CA ILE A 139 -1.52 10.29 -8.61
C ILE A 139 -2.70 11.25 -8.51
N GLY A 140 -3.73 11.09 -9.34
CA GLY A 140 -4.91 11.93 -9.30
C GLY A 140 -5.79 11.70 -8.08
N GLY A 141 -6.72 12.66 -7.80
CA GLY A 141 -7.66 12.56 -6.69
C GLY A 141 -7.12 13.01 -5.35
N GLU A 142 -7.76 12.60 -4.29
CA GLU A 142 -7.40 12.99 -2.91
C GLU A 142 -7.29 11.74 -2.03
N GLU A 143 -6.21 11.63 -1.27
CA GLU A 143 -6.04 10.66 -0.20
C GLU A 143 -5.29 11.30 0.97
N ASP A 144 -5.86 11.15 2.17
CA ASP A 144 -5.31 11.66 3.43
C ASP A 144 -4.98 13.18 3.42
N GLY A 145 -5.78 13.96 2.68
CA GLY A 145 -5.60 15.42 2.51
C GLY A 145 -4.57 15.82 1.45
N VAL A 146 -3.94 14.85 0.77
CA VAL A 146 -3.05 15.09 -0.37
C VAL A 146 -3.86 15.05 -1.66
N ILE A 147 -3.80 16.12 -2.43
CA ILE A 147 -4.51 16.25 -3.72
C ILE A 147 -3.49 16.18 -4.84
N GLY A 148 -3.65 15.17 -5.71
CA GLY A 148 -2.85 15.00 -6.93
C GLY A 148 -3.58 15.45 -8.18
N MET A 149 -2.84 15.98 -9.15
CA MET A 149 -3.39 16.39 -10.46
C MET A 149 -3.48 15.24 -11.47
N GLY A 150 -2.88 14.08 -11.17
CA GLY A 150 -2.90 12.93 -12.05
C GLY A 150 -1.94 13.05 -13.24
N GLU A 151 -0.76 13.62 -13.04
CA GLU A 151 0.25 13.77 -14.08
C GLU A 151 0.91 12.43 -14.39
N VAL A 152 1.01 12.11 -15.67
CA VAL A 152 1.76 10.94 -16.13
C VAL A 152 3.26 11.17 -15.90
N ALA A 153 3.92 10.20 -15.28
CA ALA A 153 5.34 10.29 -14.96
C ALA A 153 6.22 10.31 -16.21
N ASP A 154 7.25 11.16 -16.21
CA ASP A 154 8.27 11.18 -17.27
C ASP A 154 9.24 10.00 -17.08
N PRO A 155 9.42 9.11 -18.09
CA PRO A 155 10.32 7.97 -17.98
C PRO A 155 11.78 8.35 -17.69
N ALA A 156 12.25 9.50 -18.15
CA ALA A 156 13.63 9.96 -17.88
C ALA A 156 13.80 10.41 -16.42
N GLU A 157 12.78 11.02 -15.83
CA GLU A 157 12.76 11.35 -14.40
C GLU A 157 12.66 10.06 -13.54
N CYS A 158 11.82 9.10 -13.97
CA CYS A 158 11.77 7.79 -13.33
C CYS A 158 13.13 7.10 -13.32
N ALA A 159 13.85 7.12 -14.44
CA ALA A 159 15.20 6.57 -14.52
C ALA A 159 16.20 7.27 -13.58
N LYS A 160 16.13 8.60 -13.45
CA LYS A 160 16.97 9.34 -12.50
C LYS A 160 16.73 8.92 -11.05
N ILE A 161 15.47 8.81 -10.65
CA ILE A 161 15.10 8.41 -9.28
C ILE A 161 15.45 6.93 -9.03
N ALA A 162 15.18 6.03 -9.97
CA ALA A 162 15.53 4.62 -9.86
C ALA A 162 17.05 4.41 -9.69
N ALA A 163 17.88 5.19 -10.38
CA ALA A 163 19.34 5.14 -10.29
C ALA A 163 19.91 5.54 -8.92
N LEU A 164 19.10 6.11 -8.02
CA LEU A 164 19.52 6.46 -6.67
C LEU A 164 19.59 5.25 -5.71
N GLY A 165 19.12 4.07 -6.15
CA GLY A 165 19.13 2.86 -5.36
C GLY A 165 17.88 2.65 -4.52
N ILE A 166 16.76 3.25 -4.89
CA ILE A 166 15.45 2.90 -4.30
C ILE A 166 15.09 1.44 -4.60
N ASP A 167 14.22 0.84 -3.78
CA ASP A 167 13.86 -0.56 -3.95
C ASP A 167 12.66 -0.76 -4.89
N PHE A 168 11.75 0.22 -4.97
CA PHE A 168 10.57 0.21 -5.84
C PHE A 168 10.08 1.62 -6.11
N LEU A 169 9.36 1.79 -7.23
CA LEU A 169 8.99 3.09 -7.77
C LEU A 169 7.48 3.20 -8.01
N ALA A 170 6.84 4.19 -7.41
CA ALA A 170 5.50 4.63 -7.78
C ALA A 170 5.59 5.63 -8.94
N ALA A 171 4.78 5.41 -9.97
CA ALA A 171 4.73 6.28 -11.12
C ALA A 171 3.28 6.59 -11.50
N GLY A 172 2.98 7.86 -11.75
CA GLY A 172 1.69 8.30 -12.28
C GLY A 172 1.48 7.75 -13.70
N ILE A 173 0.42 6.98 -13.90
CA ILE A 173 0.03 6.42 -15.21
C ILE A 173 -1.47 6.60 -15.49
N GLY A 174 -2.06 7.68 -14.97
CA GLY A 174 -3.49 7.96 -15.05
C GLY A 174 -4.33 7.31 -13.96
N ASN A 175 -3.69 6.73 -12.95
CA ASN A 175 -4.34 6.19 -11.76
C ASN A 175 -4.78 7.32 -10.80
N ILE A 176 -5.84 7.04 -10.03
CA ILE A 176 -6.53 8.02 -9.18
C ILE A 176 -6.77 7.41 -7.81
N HIS A 177 -6.58 8.20 -6.75
CA HIS A 177 -7.01 7.85 -5.40
C HIS A 177 -8.54 7.95 -5.24
N GLY A 178 -9.11 7.01 -4.50
CA GLY A 178 -10.56 6.99 -4.24
C GLY A 178 -11.37 6.38 -5.38
N LYS A 179 -12.55 6.95 -5.63
CA LYS A 179 -13.47 6.44 -6.66
C LYS A 179 -13.15 7.02 -8.04
N TYR A 180 -12.99 6.16 -9.01
CA TYR A 180 -12.77 6.58 -10.41
C TYR A 180 -14.02 7.24 -11.00
N PRO A 181 -13.89 8.40 -11.68
CA PRO A 181 -15.01 9.06 -12.34
C PRO A 181 -15.46 8.27 -13.57
N ALA A 182 -16.74 8.42 -13.96
CA ALA A 182 -17.31 7.68 -15.09
C ALA A 182 -16.63 7.97 -16.45
N ASN A 183 -15.96 9.10 -16.58
CA ASN A 183 -15.21 9.52 -17.77
C ASN A 183 -13.71 9.17 -17.71
N TRP A 184 -13.27 8.37 -16.74
CA TRP A 184 -11.88 7.93 -16.66
C TRP A 184 -11.50 7.10 -17.89
N LYS A 185 -10.34 7.39 -18.44
CA LYS A 185 -9.88 6.80 -19.70
C LYS A 185 -9.09 5.49 -19.55
N GLY A 186 -8.87 5.06 -18.32
CA GLY A 186 -8.04 3.90 -18.02
C GLY A 186 -6.57 4.25 -17.71
N LEU A 187 -5.79 3.22 -17.41
CA LEU A 187 -4.36 3.34 -17.18
C LEU A 187 -3.60 3.53 -18.50
N ASP A 188 -2.59 4.36 -18.50
CA ASP A 188 -1.67 4.55 -19.62
C ASP A 188 -0.61 3.43 -19.64
N PHE A 189 -0.91 2.34 -20.33
CA PHE A 189 0.00 1.21 -20.48
C PHE A 189 1.20 1.50 -21.38
N VAL A 190 1.12 2.51 -22.25
CA VAL A 190 2.26 2.95 -23.08
C VAL A 190 3.27 3.67 -22.20
N ALA A 191 2.81 4.54 -21.32
CA ALA A 191 3.67 5.18 -20.32
C ALA A 191 4.28 4.13 -19.38
N LEU A 192 3.47 3.19 -18.85
CA LEU A 192 3.94 2.14 -17.96
C LEU A 192 5.07 1.30 -18.59
N ASP A 193 4.92 0.86 -19.84
CA ASP A 193 5.94 0.10 -20.56
C ASP A 193 7.25 0.91 -20.75
N LYS A 194 7.13 2.20 -21.10
CA LYS A 194 8.29 3.07 -21.22
C LYS A 194 9.02 3.26 -19.88
N ILE A 195 8.27 3.43 -18.79
CA ILE A 195 8.84 3.58 -17.44
C ILE A 195 9.54 2.28 -17.02
N HIS A 196 8.89 1.12 -17.23
CA HIS A 196 9.47 -0.18 -16.93
C HIS A 196 10.82 -0.38 -17.62
N ASN A 197 10.89 -0.07 -18.94
CA ASN A 197 12.13 -0.19 -19.72
C ASN A 197 13.19 0.85 -19.31
N ALA A 198 12.80 2.05 -18.92
CA ALA A 198 13.73 3.12 -18.53
C ALA A 198 14.34 2.93 -17.14
N THR A 199 13.71 2.14 -16.27
CA THR A 199 14.10 1.98 -14.86
C THR A 199 14.80 0.65 -14.55
N ASP A 200 15.31 -0.03 -15.55
CA ASP A 200 16.04 -1.29 -15.42
C ASP A 200 15.26 -2.36 -14.64
N ASN A 201 13.97 -2.49 -14.95
CA ASN A 201 13.05 -3.45 -14.34
C ASN A 201 12.91 -3.32 -12.81
N ILE A 202 13.04 -2.14 -12.24
CA ILE A 202 12.71 -1.95 -10.82
C ILE A 202 11.26 -2.37 -10.56
N PRO A 203 10.90 -2.98 -9.41
CA PRO A 203 9.52 -3.23 -9.06
C PRO A 203 8.67 -1.95 -9.12
N LEU A 204 7.61 -1.94 -9.92
CA LEU A 204 6.72 -0.78 -10.06
C LEU A 204 5.52 -0.89 -9.12
N VAL A 205 5.03 0.26 -8.69
CA VAL A 205 3.89 0.37 -7.77
C VAL A 205 2.70 1.01 -8.48
N LEU A 206 1.55 0.35 -8.40
CA LEU A 206 0.26 0.91 -8.80
C LEU A 206 -0.49 1.39 -7.55
N ARG A 207 -0.63 2.68 -7.41
CA ARG A 207 -1.41 3.30 -6.35
C ARG A 207 -2.86 3.54 -6.81
N GLY A 208 -3.81 3.72 -5.87
CA GLY A 208 -5.21 3.91 -6.22
C GLY A 208 -5.87 2.69 -6.86
N GLY A 209 -5.57 1.49 -6.38
CA GLY A 209 -6.03 0.23 -6.96
C GLY A 209 -7.53 -0.05 -6.85
N THR A 210 -8.26 0.75 -6.08
CA THR A 210 -9.70 0.56 -5.86
C THR A 210 -10.52 0.88 -7.12
N GLY A 211 -11.28 -0.11 -7.63
CA GLY A 211 -12.21 0.12 -8.74
C GLY A 211 -11.58 0.12 -10.14
N ILE A 212 -10.30 -0.22 -10.26
CA ILE A 212 -9.67 -0.51 -11.56
C ILE A 212 -10.19 -1.87 -12.06
N PRO A 213 -10.62 -2.00 -13.33
CA PRO A 213 -11.03 -3.28 -13.88
C PRO A 213 -9.94 -4.37 -13.80
N ASP A 214 -10.33 -5.58 -13.46
CA ASP A 214 -9.42 -6.73 -13.24
C ASP A 214 -8.44 -6.95 -14.40
N GLU A 215 -8.91 -6.82 -15.63
CA GLU A 215 -8.07 -6.99 -16.83
C GLU A 215 -6.98 -5.91 -16.94
N MET A 216 -7.27 -4.68 -16.47
CA MET A 216 -6.25 -3.62 -16.40
C MET A 216 -5.23 -3.89 -15.31
N ILE A 217 -5.66 -4.42 -14.16
CA ILE A 217 -4.77 -4.86 -13.07
C ILE A 217 -3.82 -5.95 -13.58
N LYS A 218 -4.35 -7.01 -14.19
CA LYS A 218 -3.55 -8.10 -14.75
C LYS A 218 -2.56 -7.62 -15.81
N LYS A 219 -3.00 -6.69 -16.68
CA LYS A 219 -2.12 -6.10 -17.68
C LYS A 219 -1.02 -5.25 -17.05
N ALA A 220 -1.33 -4.45 -16.03
CA ALA A 220 -0.33 -3.67 -15.30
C ALA A 220 0.73 -4.58 -14.65
N ILE A 221 0.30 -5.69 -14.02
CA ILE A 221 1.20 -6.69 -13.46
C ILE A 221 2.11 -7.30 -14.54
N SER A 222 1.58 -7.63 -15.71
CA SER A 222 2.38 -8.16 -16.82
C SER A 222 3.41 -7.17 -17.37
N LEU A 223 3.28 -5.88 -17.05
CA LEU A 223 4.19 -4.79 -17.42
C LEU A 223 5.07 -4.29 -16.27
N GLY A 224 5.26 -5.10 -15.22
CA GLY A 224 6.22 -4.83 -14.15
C GLY A 224 5.64 -4.28 -12.85
N VAL A 225 4.32 -4.06 -12.75
CA VAL A 225 3.69 -3.71 -11.48
C VAL A 225 3.80 -4.90 -10.52
N SER A 226 4.43 -4.67 -9.38
CA SER A 226 4.76 -5.70 -8.37
C SER A 226 4.15 -5.39 -7.00
N LYS A 227 3.61 -4.19 -6.82
CA LYS A 227 2.90 -3.73 -5.61
C LYS A 227 1.65 -2.97 -6.02
N ILE A 228 0.51 -3.25 -5.37
CA ILE A 228 -0.75 -2.55 -5.62
C ILE A 228 -1.36 -2.11 -4.31
N ASN A 229 -1.64 -0.80 -4.19
CA ASN A 229 -2.23 -0.20 -3.01
C ASN A 229 -3.76 -0.27 -3.05
N VAL A 230 -4.36 -0.78 -1.97
CA VAL A 230 -5.81 -0.88 -1.77
C VAL A 230 -6.17 -0.27 -0.41
N ASN A 231 -6.95 0.78 -0.40
CA ASN A 231 -7.43 1.45 0.81
C ASN A 231 -8.96 1.61 0.80
N THR A 232 -9.47 2.44 -0.11
CA THR A 232 -10.89 2.84 -0.16
C THR A 232 -11.84 1.65 -0.22
N GLU A 233 -11.49 0.59 -0.93
CA GLU A 233 -12.35 -0.59 -1.06
C GLU A 233 -12.55 -1.32 0.27
N CYS A 234 -11.49 -1.44 1.08
CA CYS A 234 -11.61 -1.99 2.45
C CYS A 234 -12.45 -1.09 3.34
N GLN A 235 -12.31 0.24 3.22
CA GLN A 235 -13.13 1.19 3.98
C GLN A 235 -14.61 1.10 3.62
N LEU A 236 -14.93 1.01 2.33
CA LEU A 236 -16.31 0.89 1.84
C LEU A 236 -16.96 -0.43 2.27
N SER A 237 -16.24 -1.54 2.17
CA SER A 237 -16.76 -2.86 2.56
C SER A 237 -17.01 -2.94 4.07
N PHE A 238 -16.10 -2.40 4.89
CA PHE A 238 -16.29 -2.30 6.33
C PHE A 238 -17.52 -1.45 6.70
N ALA A 239 -17.63 -0.26 6.10
CA ALA A 239 -18.73 0.66 6.37
C ALA A 239 -20.09 0.08 5.99
N ASP A 240 -20.17 -0.59 4.83
CA ASP A 240 -21.39 -1.22 4.35
C ASP A 240 -21.85 -2.38 5.27
N ALA A 241 -20.93 -3.26 5.63
CA ALA A 241 -21.25 -4.40 6.52
C ALA A 241 -21.66 -3.93 7.91
N THR A 242 -20.99 -2.90 8.47
CA THR A 242 -21.35 -2.32 9.77
C THR A 242 -22.72 -1.63 9.71
N ARG A 243 -23.01 -0.89 8.64
CA ARG A 243 -24.33 -0.28 8.43
C ARG A 243 -25.44 -1.32 8.37
N LYS A 244 -25.27 -2.39 7.59
CA LYS A 244 -26.24 -3.49 7.49
C LYS A 244 -26.51 -4.15 8.85
N TYR A 245 -25.49 -4.29 9.69
CA TYR A 245 -25.63 -4.81 11.04
C TYR A 245 -26.53 -3.92 11.91
N ILE A 246 -26.32 -2.61 11.85
CA ILE A 246 -27.11 -1.61 12.59
C ILE A 246 -28.54 -1.52 12.02
N GLU A 247 -28.71 -1.42 10.71
CA GLU A 247 -30.03 -1.38 10.07
C GLU A 247 -30.89 -2.62 10.34
N ALA A 248 -30.26 -3.76 10.54
CA ALA A 248 -30.94 -4.99 10.95
C ALA A 248 -31.26 -5.04 12.46
N GLY A 249 -30.96 -3.99 13.22
CA GLY A 249 -31.21 -3.91 14.66
C GLY A 249 -30.37 -4.86 15.51
N LYS A 250 -29.30 -5.43 14.95
CA LYS A 250 -28.45 -6.40 15.66
C LYS A 250 -27.70 -5.82 16.84
N ASP A 251 -27.40 -4.54 16.80
CA ASP A 251 -26.80 -3.78 17.90
C ASP A 251 -27.73 -3.67 19.12
N LEU A 252 -29.03 -3.79 18.93
CA LEU A 252 -30.07 -3.75 19.97
C LEU A 252 -30.37 -5.13 20.59
N GLU A 253 -29.90 -6.22 19.97
CA GLU A 253 -30.13 -7.59 20.45
C GLU A 253 -29.05 -8.02 21.46
N GLY A 254 -29.43 -8.35 22.68
CA GLY A 254 -28.50 -8.81 23.72
C GLY A 254 -27.36 -7.81 23.96
N LYS A 255 -26.11 -8.22 23.70
CA LYS A 255 -24.91 -7.36 23.76
C LYS A 255 -24.38 -7.03 22.35
N GLY A 256 -25.23 -6.84 21.37
CA GLY A 256 -24.87 -6.51 20.00
C GLY A 256 -24.12 -5.17 19.87
N PHE A 257 -24.30 -4.25 20.82
CA PHE A 257 -23.60 -2.97 20.93
C PHE A 257 -22.14 -3.08 21.42
N ASP A 258 -21.71 -4.23 21.93
CA ASP A 258 -20.31 -4.46 22.32
C ASP A 258 -19.41 -4.27 21.09
N PRO A 259 -18.36 -3.41 21.14
CA PRO A 259 -17.50 -3.15 19.99
C PRO A 259 -16.94 -4.41 19.32
N ARG A 260 -16.68 -5.46 20.08
CA ARG A 260 -16.21 -6.76 19.55
C ARG A 260 -17.22 -7.45 18.66
N LYS A 261 -18.52 -7.18 18.84
CA LYS A 261 -19.63 -7.68 18.03
C LYS A 261 -20.04 -6.70 16.95
N LEU A 262 -20.10 -5.40 17.29
CA LEU A 262 -20.49 -4.34 16.38
C LEU A 262 -19.52 -4.22 15.18
N LEU A 263 -18.21 -4.37 15.43
CA LEU A 263 -17.18 -4.25 14.40
C LEU A 263 -16.88 -5.57 13.66
N ALA A 264 -17.35 -6.71 14.18
CA ALA A 264 -17.06 -8.02 13.59
C ALA A 264 -17.52 -8.17 12.13
N PRO A 265 -18.73 -7.75 11.72
CA PRO A 265 -19.15 -7.84 10.32
C PRO A 265 -18.28 -7.04 9.38
N GLY A 266 -17.86 -5.83 9.81
CA GLY A 266 -16.92 -5.00 9.06
C GLY A 266 -15.56 -5.65 8.92
N ALA A 267 -15.03 -6.24 9.99
CA ALA A 267 -13.75 -6.96 9.97
C ALA A 267 -13.80 -8.18 9.01
N GLU A 268 -14.89 -8.93 8.99
CA GLU A 268 -15.06 -10.04 8.02
C GLU A 268 -15.18 -9.53 6.58
N ALA A 269 -15.81 -8.38 6.35
CA ALA A 269 -15.88 -7.75 5.03
C ALA A 269 -14.49 -7.33 4.53
N ILE A 270 -13.62 -6.81 5.40
CA ILE A 270 -12.20 -6.53 5.06
C ILE A 270 -11.50 -7.82 4.63
N LYS A 271 -11.65 -8.91 5.39
CA LYS A 271 -11.02 -10.20 5.03
C LYS A 271 -11.47 -10.68 3.65
N ALA A 272 -12.75 -10.55 3.33
CA ALA A 272 -13.28 -10.91 2.01
C ALA A 272 -12.65 -10.07 0.89
N THR A 273 -12.56 -8.75 1.07
CA THR A 273 -11.90 -7.84 0.12
C THR A 273 -10.42 -8.17 -0.04
N VAL A 274 -9.70 -8.37 1.05
CA VAL A 274 -8.27 -8.72 1.02
C VAL A 274 -8.03 -10.05 0.28
N ARG A 275 -8.87 -11.06 0.54
CA ARG A 275 -8.80 -12.37 -0.14
C ARG A 275 -8.99 -12.21 -1.65
N GLU A 276 -10.02 -11.48 -2.07
CA GLU A 276 -10.29 -11.19 -3.48
C GLU A 276 -9.08 -10.52 -4.16
N LYS A 277 -8.48 -9.52 -3.51
CA LYS A 277 -7.31 -8.82 -4.07
C LYS A 277 -6.06 -9.71 -4.12
N ILE A 278 -5.80 -10.52 -3.10
CA ILE A 278 -4.70 -11.49 -3.12
C ILE A 278 -4.84 -12.47 -4.30
N GLU A 279 -6.06 -12.96 -4.57
CA GLU A 279 -6.35 -13.81 -5.72
C GLU A 279 -6.14 -13.06 -7.05
N LEU A 280 -6.73 -11.87 -7.18
CA LEU A 280 -6.62 -11.04 -8.39
C LEU A 280 -5.16 -10.68 -8.71
N PHE A 281 -4.37 -10.35 -7.70
CA PHE A 281 -2.96 -9.97 -7.85
C PHE A 281 -2.03 -11.19 -8.05
N GLY A 282 -2.53 -12.40 -7.85
CA GLY A 282 -1.79 -13.65 -8.03
C GLY A 282 -0.78 -13.95 -6.92
N SER A 283 -0.91 -13.32 -5.74
CA SER A 283 0.02 -13.49 -4.62
C SER A 283 -0.33 -14.64 -3.66
N ALA A 284 -1.45 -15.32 -3.86
CA ALA A 284 -1.80 -16.53 -3.10
C ALA A 284 -0.71 -17.61 -3.26
N ASN A 285 -0.31 -18.24 -2.15
CA ASN A 285 0.77 -19.25 -2.10
C ASN A 285 2.14 -18.75 -2.59
N LYS A 286 2.46 -17.46 -2.38
CA LYS A 286 3.74 -16.84 -2.78
C LYS A 286 4.61 -16.40 -1.60
N ALA A 287 4.25 -16.74 -0.36
CA ALA A 287 5.02 -16.44 0.84
C ALA A 287 6.34 -17.20 0.93
#